data_8369a9f598597645b8feebbbaf7c8888
#
_entry.id   8369a9f598597645b8feebbbaf7c8888
#
_cell.length_a   1.000
_cell.length_b   1.000
_cell.length_c   1.000
_cell.angle_alpha   90.00
_cell.angle_beta   90.00
_cell.angle_gamma   90.00
#
_symmetry.space_group_name_H-M   'P 1'
#
loop_
_entity.id
_entity.type
_entity.pdbx_description
1 polymer ?
#
loop_
_entity_poly.entity_id
_entity_poly.type
_entity_poly.pdbx_seq_one_letter_code
_entity_poly.pdbx_strand_id
1 'polypeptide(L)'
;MVSGEWVCAVTRTAIIAAMAGELKPLVRWWKHERMDGVDVWKHRDDNLYVAACAGAGQAAATRAFAAVERDAPVDLVFSYGWVGALREDLTVGGAYNTAGVIDARTGERFNCDAGAGAEWLVTSPVVADEREKLRLAGAYGAGLVDMEAAAIARLAQMRQIPFYCIKGVSDGLGARLPDFNRFIGADGRFELARFVLFVLVRPKYWPELIRMGENSRKASEAMAKALSEFLEGREGTESEVR
;
A
#
# COMPACT_ATOMS: atom_id res chain seq x y z
N MET A 1 -35.76 19.03 -25.12
CA MET A 1 -34.66 18.12 -25.47
C MET A 1 -33.39 18.74 -24.88
N VAL A 2 -32.96 18.27 -23.74
CA VAL A 2 -31.68 18.69 -23.12
C VAL A 2 -30.69 17.62 -23.49
N SER A 3 -29.78 17.94 -24.41
CA SER A 3 -28.63 17.09 -24.76
C SER A 3 -27.73 17.06 -23.56
N GLY A 4 -27.82 15.98 -22.77
CA GLY A 4 -26.84 15.70 -21.75
C GLY A 4 -25.49 15.33 -22.41
N GLU A 5 -24.61 16.30 -22.53
CA GLU A 5 -23.20 16.02 -22.75
C GLU A 5 -22.67 15.26 -21.53
N TRP A 6 -22.52 13.97 -21.70
CA TRP A 6 -21.73 13.14 -20.76
C TRP A 6 -20.27 13.56 -20.90
N VAL A 7 -19.87 14.57 -20.15
CA VAL A 7 -18.45 14.85 -19.94
C VAL A 7 -17.88 13.59 -19.29
N CYS A 8 -17.02 12.89 -20.02
CA CYS A 8 -16.23 11.80 -19.48
C CYS A 8 -15.44 12.36 -18.28
N ALA A 9 -15.90 12.09 -17.07
CA ALA A 9 -15.29 12.61 -15.88
C ALA A 9 -13.91 11.95 -15.75
N VAL A 10 -12.90 12.78 -15.90
CA VAL A 10 -11.50 12.38 -15.80
C VAL A 10 -11.25 11.89 -14.36
N THR A 11 -10.95 10.62 -14.20
CA THR A 11 -10.86 9.95 -12.90
C THR A 11 -9.55 10.27 -12.19
N ARG A 12 -9.60 11.06 -11.13
CA ARG A 12 -8.43 11.34 -10.29
C ARG A 12 -8.14 10.19 -9.34
N THR A 13 -7.00 9.54 -9.55
CA THR A 13 -6.56 8.34 -8.83
C THR A 13 -5.52 8.66 -7.77
N ALA A 14 -5.80 8.29 -6.52
CA ALA A 14 -4.84 8.37 -5.42
C ALA A 14 -4.15 7.02 -5.17
N ILE A 15 -2.84 7.04 -4.96
CA ILE A 15 -2.02 5.86 -4.64
C ILE A 15 -1.37 6.14 -3.29
N ILE A 16 -1.83 5.46 -2.24
CA ILE A 16 -1.39 5.70 -0.86
C ILE A 16 -0.49 4.56 -0.40
N ALA A 17 0.73 4.92 -0.01
CA ALA A 17 1.76 4.02 0.48
C ALA A 17 2.25 4.43 1.87
N ALA A 18 3.02 3.56 2.54
CA ALA A 18 3.67 3.89 3.80
C ALA A 18 4.99 4.64 3.57
N MET A 19 5.82 4.17 2.65
CA MET A 19 7.19 4.65 2.46
C MET A 19 7.49 5.00 1.00
N ALA A 20 8.33 6.00 0.78
CA ALA A 20 8.78 6.42 -0.54
C ALA A 20 9.45 5.29 -1.34
N GLY A 21 10.10 4.33 -0.66
CA GLY A 21 10.73 3.16 -1.28
C GLY A 21 9.76 2.28 -2.06
N GLU A 22 8.51 2.17 -1.58
CA GLU A 22 7.44 1.42 -2.22
C GLU A 22 7.01 2.04 -3.55
N LEU A 23 6.95 3.36 -3.59
CA LEU A 23 6.52 4.15 -4.73
C LEU A 23 7.63 4.38 -5.78
N LYS A 24 8.90 4.20 -5.41
CA LYS A 24 10.06 4.61 -6.23
C LYS A 24 10.03 4.15 -7.69
N PRO A 25 9.65 2.90 -8.04
CA PRO A 25 9.56 2.51 -9.45
C PRO A 25 8.46 3.25 -10.22
N LEU A 26 7.34 3.55 -9.55
CA LEU A 26 6.17 4.21 -10.13
C LEU A 26 6.40 5.70 -10.36
N VAL A 27 6.92 6.41 -9.34
CA VAL A 27 6.95 7.88 -9.32
C VAL A 27 8.26 8.48 -9.82
N ARG A 28 9.12 7.70 -10.48
CA ARG A 28 10.47 8.10 -10.89
C ARG A 28 10.52 9.44 -11.66
N TRP A 29 9.50 9.72 -12.44
CA TRP A 29 9.42 10.88 -13.31
C TRP A 29 8.34 11.88 -12.89
N TRP A 30 7.67 11.64 -11.74
CA TRP A 30 6.62 12.50 -11.22
C TRP A 30 7.21 13.73 -10.51
N LYS A 31 6.41 14.78 -10.43
CA LYS A 31 6.78 15.97 -9.65
C LYS A 31 6.60 15.67 -8.16
N HIS A 32 7.69 15.78 -7.39
CA HIS A 32 7.68 15.58 -5.94
C HIS A 32 7.51 16.91 -5.20
N GLU A 33 6.69 16.92 -4.18
CA GLU A 33 6.55 18.00 -3.21
C GLU A 33 6.35 17.41 -1.81
N ARG A 34 6.65 18.21 -0.78
CA ARG A 34 6.44 17.79 0.61
C ARG A 34 5.56 18.80 1.33
N MET A 35 4.43 18.31 1.88
CA MET A 35 3.41 19.11 2.55
C MET A 35 3.15 18.55 3.95
N ASP A 36 3.38 19.33 5.01
CA ASP A 36 3.12 18.96 6.42
C ASP A 36 3.70 17.59 6.82
N GLY A 37 4.89 17.26 6.28
CA GLY A 37 5.57 16.00 6.56
C GLY A 37 5.06 14.80 5.74
N VAL A 38 4.18 15.02 4.78
CA VAL A 38 3.72 14.06 3.78
C VAL A 38 4.51 14.28 2.49
N ASP A 39 5.06 13.22 1.93
CA ASP A 39 5.66 13.25 0.61
C ASP A 39 4.57 12.95 -0.43
N VAL A 40 4.42 13.84 -1.42
CA VAL A 40 3.40 13.76 -2.46
C VAL A 40 4.07 13.82 -3.84
N TRP A 41 3.63 12.96 -4.74
CA TRP A 41 4.07 12.94 -6.15
C TRP A 41 2.85 13.09 -7.04
N LYS A 42 2.94 14.01 -8.01
CA LYS A 42 1.91 14.25 -9.03
C LYS A 42 2.46 13.86 -10.39
N HIS A 43 1.67 13.14 -11.17
CA HIS A 43 2.02 12.83 -12.55
C HIS A 43 2.23 14.13 -13.33
N ARG A 44 3.21 14.15 -14.25
CA ARG A 44 3.66 15.42 -14.86
C ARG A 44 2.66 16.00 -15.87
N ASP A 45 1.95 15.11 -16.56
CA ASP A 45 1.21 15.51 -17.75
C ASP A 45 -0.25 15.86 -17.47
N ASP A 46 -0.86 15.26 -16.43
CA ASP A 46 -2.31 15.36 -16.25
C ASP A 46 -2.79 15.63 -14.81
N ASN A 47 -1.93 15.52 -13.79
CA ASN A 47 -2.31 15.56 -12.37
C ASN A 47 -3.42 14.56 -11.95
N LEU A 48 -3.75 13.59 -12.82
CA LEU A 48 -4.79 12.59 -12.56
C LEU A 48 -4.31 11.51 -11.62
N TYR A 49 -3.01 11.23 -11.67
CA TYR A 49 -2.39 10.26 -10.80
C TYR A 49 -1.59 11.00 -9.73
N VAL A 50 -1.94 10.74 -8.47
CA VAL A 50 -1.26 11.34 -7.31
C VAL A 50 -0.88 10.23 -6.35
N ALA A 51 0.40 10.15 -5.99
CA ALA A 51 0.89 9.21 -4.99
C ALA A 51 1.31 9.96 -3.72
N ALA A 52 1.11 9.35 -2.54
CA ALA A 52 1.54 9.95 -1.28
C ALA A 52 1.97 8.91 -0.25
N CYS A 53 2.91 9.31 0.63
CA CYS A 53 3.28 8.54 1.81
C CYS A 53 3.59 9.43 3.02
N ALA A 54 3.30 8.94 4.23
CA ALA A 54 3.48 9.69 5.48
C ALA A 54 4.07 8.86 6.63
N GLY A 55 4.53 7.63 6.35
CA GLY A 55 5.03 6.67 7.33
C GLY A 55 4.13 5.46 7.49
N ALA A 56 4.50 4.55 8.39
CA ALA A 56 3.79 3.33 8.69
C ALA A 56 2.58 3.55 9.61
N GLY A 57 1.56 2.71 9.46
CA GLY A 57 0.38 2.64 10.31
C GLY A 57 -0.80 3.49 9.85
N GLN A 58 -1.98 3.15 10.36
CA GLN A 58 -3.26 3.70 9.92
C GLN A 58 -3.34 5.23 10.01
N ALA A 59 -2.78 5.84 11.08
CA ALA A 59 -2.77 7.29 11.24
C ALA A 59 -1.92 8.00 10.17
N ALA A 60 -0.79 7.42 9.80
CA ALA A 60 0.07 7.94 8.73
C ALA A 60 -0.62 7.84 7.37
N ALA A 61 -1.24 6.69 7.06
CA ALA A 61 -2.01 6.50 5.84
C ALA A 61 -3.18 7.48 5.72
N THR A 62 -3.89 7.75 6.83
CA THR A 62 -4.94 8.78 6.88
C THR A 62 -4.40 10.17 6.56
N ARG A 63 -3.23 10.54 7.09
CA ARG A 63 -2.59 11.84 6.77
C ARG A 63 -2.18 11.93 5.30
N ALA A 64 -1.65 10.84 4.73
CA ALA A 64 -1.27 10.78 3.33
C ALA A 64 -2.48 10.99 2.41
N PHE A 65 -3.58 10.28 2.68
CA PHE A 65 -4.83 10.45 1.94
C PHE A 65 -5.40 11.87 2.06
N ALA A 66 -5.47 12.42 3.28
CA ALA A 66 -5.94 13.78 3.50
C ALA A 66 -5.08 14.84 2.80
N ALA A 67 -3.77 14.63 2.66
CA ALA A 67 -2.90 15.54 1.92
C ALA A 67 -3.23 15.55 0.41
N VAL A 68 -3.56 14.38 -0.16
CA VAL A 68 -3.99 14.27 -1.56
C VAL A 68 -5.34 14.95 -1.78
N GLU A 69 -6.31 14.76 -0.86
CA GLU A 69 -7.64 15.35 -0.98
C GLU A 69 -7.66 16.88 -0.83
N ARG A 70 -6.71 17.46 -0.09
CA ARG A 70 -6.62 18.94 0.02
C ARG A 70 -6.39 19.65 -1.32
N ASP A 71 -5.72 18.97 -2.25
CA ASP A 71 -5.41 19.53 -3.56
C ASP A 71 -6.63 19.48 -4.49
N ALA A 72 -7.29 18.33 -4.57
CA ALA A 72 -8.55 18.14 -5.29
C ALA A 72 -9.24 16.82 -4.84
N PRO A 73 -10.55 16.67 -5.05
CA PRO A 73 -11.27 15.43 -4.79
C PRO A 73 -10.62 14.22 -5.48
N VAL A 74 -10.77 13.06 -4.87
CA VAL A 74 -10.27 11.77 -5.35
C VAL A 74 -11.46 10.92 -5.78
N ASP A 75 -11.39 10.33 -6.97
CA ASP A 75 -12.45 9.50 -7.54
C ASP A 75 -12.17 8.00 -7.37
N LEU A 76 -10.91 7.63 -7.13
CA LEU A 76 -10.45 6.25 -7.00
C LEU A 76 -9.20 6.19 -6.10
N VAL A 77 -9.11 5.21 -5.19
CA VAL A 77 -7.94 5.06 -4.33
C VAL A 77 -7.37 3.66 -4.32
N PHE A 78 -6.03 3.59 -4.37
CA PHE A 78 -5.24 2.40 -4.13
C PHE A 78 -4.57 2.45 -2.75
N SER A 79 -4.71 1.38 -1.97
CA SER A 79 -3.74 1.05 -0.92
C SER A 79 -2.60 0.29 -1.57
N TYR A 80 -1.39 0.82 -1.48
CA TYR A 80 -0.22 0.34 -2.19
C TYR A 80 0.96 0.20 -1.23
N GLY A 81 1.72 -0.90 -1.30
CA GLY A 81 2.90 -1.03 -0.46
C GLY A 81 3.30 -2.45 -0.11
N TRP A 82 4.37 -2.57 0.69
CA TRP A 82 4.92 -3.85 1.12
C TRP A 82 4.07 -4.51 2.21
N VAL A 83 4.09 -5.86 2.19
CA VAL A 83 3.36 -6.71 3.14
C VAL A 83 4.20 -7.91 3.55
N GLY A 84 3.90 -8.45 4.74
CA GLY A 84 4.34 -9.77 5.13
C GLY A 84 3.39 -10.85 4.60
N ALA A 85 3.93 -11.99 4.16
CA ALA A 85 3.13 -13.17 3.86
C ALA A 85 2.73 -13.89 5.16
N LEU A 86 1.48 -14.34 5.21
CA LEU A 86 0.92 -15.15 6.30
C LEU A 86 0.86 -16.65 5.96
N ARG A 87 1.20 -17.02 4.73
CA ARG A 87 1.24 -18.40 4.22
C ARG A 87 2.53 -18.64 3.44
N GLU A 88 2.99 -19.90 3.40
CA GLU A 88 4.23 -20.29 2.73
C GLU A 88 4.13 -20.34 1.20
N ASP A 89 2.92 -20.53 0.67
CA ASP A 89 2.66 -20.62 -0.77
C ASP A 89 2.69 -19.27 -1.50
N LEU A 90 2.75 -18.15 -0.76
CA LEU A 90 2.83 -16.81 -1.34
C LEU A 90 4.26 -16.46 -1.73
N THR A 91 4.43 -16.01 -2.97
CA THR A 91 5.74 -15.72 -3.54
C THR A 91 6.32 -14.41 -2.98
N VAL A 92 7.43 -14.51 -2.25
CA VAL A 92 8.18 -13.34 -1.78
C VAL A 92 8.81 -12.60 -2.96
N GLY A 93 8.63 -11.29 -3.00
CA GLY A 93 8.97 -10.44 -4.14
C GLY A 93 7.88 -10.34 -5.21
N GLY A 94 6.78 -11.09 -5.07
CA GLY A 94 5.60 -11.01 -5.94
C GLY A 94 4.63 -9.91 -5.54
N ALA A 95 3.73 -9.53 -6.45
CA ALA A 95 2.65 -8.59 -6.21
C ALA A 95 1.28 -9.29 -6.25
N TYR A 96 0.36 -8.82 -5.43
CA TYR A 96 -0.98 -9.37 -5.27
C TYR A 96 -2.02 -8.25 -5.26
N ASN A 97 -3.06 -8.40 -6.07
CA ASN A 97 -4.30 -7.68 -5.92
C ASN A 97 -5.12 -8.40 -4.84
N THR A 98 -5.66 -7.68 -3.88
CA THR A 98 -6.42 -8.31 -2.80
C THR A 98 -7.92 -8.32 -3.07
N ALA A 99 -8.62 -9.36 -2.59
CA ALA A 99 -10.08 -9.42 -2.61
C ALA A 99 -10.70 -8.44 -1.61
N GLY A 100 -9.99 -8.17 -0.52
CA GLY A 100 -10.44 -7.28 0.52
C GLY A 100 -9.44 -7.13 1.66
N VAL A 101 -9.80 -6.27 2.61
CA VAL A 101 -9.00 -5.90 3.77
C VAL A 101 -9.78 -6.12 5.05
N ILE A 102 -9.11 -6.61 6.09
CA ILE A 102 -9.68 -6.83 7.43
C ILE A 102 -8.91 -5.95 8.42
N ASP A 103 -9.59 -5.14 9.21
CA ASP A 103 -8.97 -4.42 10.33
C ASP A 103 -8.87 -5.36 11.55
N ALA A 104 -7.66 -5.75 11.95
CA ALA A 104 -7.45 -6.63 13.10
C ALA A 104 -7.89 -6.02 14.43
N ARG A 105 -8.06 -4.69 14.52
CA ARG A 105 -8.50 -3.99 15.74
C ARG A 105 -10.00 -4.05 15.95
N THR A 106 -10.78 -4.00 14.87
CA THR A 106 -12.25 -3.90 14.91
C THR A 106 -12.95 -5.14 14.37
N GLY A 107 -12.24 -5.96 13.56
CA GLY A 107 -12.82 -7.08 12.83
C GLY A 107 -13.59 -6.65 11.57
N GLU A 108 -13.65 -5.35 11.26
CA GLU A 108 -14.33 -4.86 10.06
C GLU A 108 -13.68 -5.40 8.80
N ARG A 109 -14.52 -5.69 7.81
CA ARG A 109 -14.12 -6.20 6.49
C ARG A 109 -14.53 -5.23 5.41
N PHE A 110 -13.59 -4.92 4.53
CA PHE A 110 -13.78 -4.05 3.38
C PHE A 110 -13.48 -4.84 2.12
N ASN A 111 -14.43 -4.94 1.21
CA ASN A 111 -14.18 -5.55 -0.10
C ASN A 111 -13.43 -4.55 -1.00
N CYS A 112 -12.51 -5.05 -1.81
CA CYS A 112 -11.99 -4.31 -2.94
C CYS A 112 -13.00 -4.33 -4.09
N ASP A 113 -12.98 -3.33 -4.95
CA ASP A 113 -13.87 -3.25 -6.10
C ASP A 113 -13.56 -4.32 -7.17
N ALA A 114 -14.44 -4.46 -8.15
CA ALA A 114 -14.38 -5.51 -9.17
C ALA A 114 -13.02 -5.60 -9.87
N GLY A 115 -12.55 -6.82 -10.12
CA GLY A 115 -11.22 -7.10 -10.66
C GLY A 115 -10.15 -7.32 -9.60
N ALA A 116 -10.52 -7.31 -8.31
CA ALA A 116 -9.63 -7.68 -7.22
C ALA A 116 -9.21 -9.16 -7.28
N GLY A 117 -8.06 -9.47 -6.68
CA GLY A 117 -7.51 -10.81 -6.57
C GLY A 117 -8.27 -11.72 -5.59
N ALA A 118 -7.70 -12.87 -5.29
CA ALA A 118 -8.29 -13.86 -4.37
C ALA A 118 -7.85 -13.69 -2.92
N GLU A 119 -6.72 -13.00 -2.66
CA GLU A 119 -6.12 -12.94 -1.34
C GLU A 119 -6.77 -11.88 -0.45
N TRP A 120 -7.02 -12.26 0.82
CA TRP A 120 -7.40 -11.29 1.86
C TRP A 120 -6.16 -10.75 2.56
N LEU A 121 -6.20 -9.46 2.88
CA LEU A 121 -5.19 -8.75 3.65
C LEU A 121 -5.73 -8.44 5.05
N VAL A 122 -4.92 -8.64 6.10
CA VAL A 122 -5.24 -8.16 7.44
C VAL A 122 -4.35 -6.99 7.81
N THR A 123 -4.93 -5.88 8.23
CA THR A 123 -4.20 -4.71 8.74
C THR A 123 -3.99 -4.85 10.24
N SER A 124 -2.72 -4.98 10.65
CA SER A 124 -2.27 -5.09 12.05
C SER A 124 -1.84 -3.73 12.60
N PRO A 125 -2.06 -3.44 13.88
CA PRO A 125 -1.55 -2.22 14.51
C PRO A 125 -0.01 -2.19 14.70
N VAL A 126 0.64 -3.34 14.52
CA VAL A 126 2.09 -3.53 14.71
C VAL A 126 2.68 -4.34 13.56
N VAL A 127 4.00 -4.19 13.36
CA VAL A 127 4.74 -5.09 12.47
C VAL A 127 4.67 -6.51 13.05
N ALA A 128 4.14 -7.45 12.27
CA ALA A 128 3.92 -8.82 12.69
C ALA A 128 5.22 -9.64 12.64
N ASP A 129 5.66 -10.17 13.77
CA ASP A 129 6.67 -11.24 13.83
C ASP A 129 6.05 -12.59 13.40
N GLU A 130 6.86 -13.66 13.36
CA GLU A 130 6.41 -15.00 12.96
C GLU A 130 5.23 -15.50 13.80
N ARG A 131 5.24 -15.29 15.12
CA ARG A 131 4.15 -15.69 16.02
C ARG A 131 2.86 -14.93 15.72
N GLU A 132 2.97 -13.63 15.53
CA GLU A 132 1.82 -12.78 15.21
C GLU A 132 1.27 -13.09 13.83
N LYS A 133 2.14 -13.36 12.83
CA LYS A 133 1.73 -13.82 11.51
C LYS A 133 0.89 -15.09 11.57
N LEU A 134 1.35 -16.11 12.32
CA LEU A 134 0.60 -17.36 12.53
C LEU A 134 -0.75 -17.12 13.22
N ARG A 135 -0.78 -16.24 14.23
CA ARG A 135 -2.01 -15.85 14.92
C ARG A 135 -3.02 -15.18 13.98
N LEU A 136 -2.54 -14.23 13.17
CA LEU A 136 -3.37 -13.50 12.21
C LEU A 136 -3.91 -14.41 11.11
N ALA A 137 -3.06 -15.30 10.56
CA ALA A 137 -3.48 -16.30 9.58
C ALA A 137 -4.62 -17.17 10.11
N GLY A 138 -4.46 -17.71 11.32
CA GLY A 138 -5.47 -18.58 11.95
C GLY A 138 -6.76 -17.85 12.33
N ALA A 139 -6.66 -16.59 12.77
CA ALA A 139 -7.82 -15.81 13.22
C ALA A 139 -8.68 -15.27 12.06
N TYR A 140 -8.05 -14.90 10.94
CA TYR A 140 -8.72 -14.17 9.86
C TYR A 140 -8.79 -14.93 8.53
N GLY A 141 -8.01 -16.00 8.35
CA GLY A 141 -7.87 -16.71 7.07
C GLY A 141 -7.25 -15.86 5.97
N ALA A 142 -6.51 -14.81 6.34
CA ALA A 142 -5.86 -13.90 5.41
C ALA A 142 -4.50 -14.45 4.95
N GLY A 143 -4.09 -14.12 3.72
CA GLY A 143 -2.78 -14.47 3.17
C GLY A 143 -1.70 -13.43 3.41
N LEU A 144 -2.09 -12.17 3.66
CA LEU A 144 -1.21 -11.01 3.71
C LEU A 144 -1.43 -10.17 4.97
N VAL A 145 -0.39 -9.46 5.44
CA VAL A 145 -0.48 -8.53 6.57
C VAL A 145 0.25 -7.22 6.26
N ASP A 146 -0.44 -6.09 6.56
CA ASP A 146 0.12 -4.73 6.54
C ASP A 146 -0.24 -3.94 7.81
N MET A 147 -0.04 -2.62 7.78
CA MET A 147 -0.38 -1.71 8.87
C MET A 147 -1.30 -0.55 8.44
N GLU A 148 -1.70 -0.44 7.18
CA GLU A 148 -2.29 0.77 6.59
C GLU A 148 -3.63 0.58 5.90
N ALA A 149 -3.82 -0.52 5.17
CA ALA A 149 -4.88 -0.68 4.18
C ALA A 149 -6.29 -0.49 4.72
N ALA A 150 -6.56 -0.94 5.95
CA ALA A 150 -7.89 -0.78 6.55
C ALA A 150 -8.29 0.69 6.76
N ALA A 151 -7.32 1.58 7.05
CA ALA A 151 -7.61 3.01 7.17
C ALA A 151 -8.02 3.60 5.81
N ILE A 152 -7.31 3.23 4.74
CA ILE A 152 -7.62 3.71 3.39
C ILE A 152 -8.96 3.14 2.91
N ALA A 153 -9.22 1.85 3.13
CA ALA A 153 -10.50 1.21 2.79
C ALA A 153 -11.68 1.90 3.49
N ARG A 154 -11.55 2.21 4.79
CA ARG A 154 -12.56 2.94 5.55
C ARG A 154 -12.79 4.35 5.02
N LEU A 155 -11.72 5.06 4.66
CA LEU A 155 -11.83 6.40 4.07
C LEU A 155 -12.52 6.36 2.70
N ALA A 156 -12.18 5.38 1.85
CA ALA A 156 -12.83 5.16 0.57
C ALA A 156 -14.33 4.88 0.74
N GLN A 157 -14.70 3.99 1.65
CA GLN A 157 -16.09 3.68 1.97
C GLN A 157 -16.87 4.92 2.45
N MET A 158 -16.28 5.74 3.34
CA MET A 158 -16.90 6.98 3.82
C MET A 158 -17.12 8.01 2.70
N ARG A 159 -16.30 8.00 1.66
CA ARG A 159 -16.38 8.89 0.50
C ARG A 159 -17.15 8.29 -0.67
N GLN A 160 -17.53 7.02 -0.55
CA GLN A 160 -18.23 6.27 -1.60
C GLN A 160 -17.43 6.24 -2.93
N ILE A 161 -16.11 6.12 -2.83
CA ILE A 161 -15.21 5.97 -3.98
C ILE A 161 -14.68 4.55 -4.07
N PRO A 162 -14.39 4.03 -5.29
CA PRO A 162 -13.78 2.74 -5.50
C PRO A 162 -12.46 2.59 -4.75
N PHE A 163 -12.26 1.40 -4.16
CA PHE A 163 -11.09 1.03 -3.40
C PHE A 163 -10.42 -0.21 -4.00
N TYR A 164 -9.12 -0.10 -4.24
CA TYR A 164 -8.26 -1.19 -4.68
C TYR A 164 -7.05 -1.34 -3.77
N CYS A 165 -6.49 -2.54 -3.73
CA CYS A 165 -5.37 -2.80 -2.86
C CYS A 165 -4.35 -3.70 -3.59
N ILE A 166 -3.19 -3.13 -3.92
CA ILE A 166 -2.06 -3.81 -4.57
C ILE A 166 -0.92 -3.89 -3.58
N LYS A 167 -0.50 -5.10 -3.27
CA LYS A 167 0.52 -5.36 -2.25
C LYS A 167 1.65 -6.23 -2.78
N GLY A 168 2.88 -5.89 -2.38
CA GLY A 168 4.08 -6.63 -2.72
C GLY A 168 4.68 -7.33 -1.49
N VAL A 169 4.95 -8.63 -1.58
CA VAL A 169 5.45 -9.40 -0.45
C VAL A 169 6.94 -9.12 -0.24
N SER A 170 7.29 -8.46 0.85
CA SER A 170 8.67 -8.16 1.26
C SER A 170 9.32 -9.29 2.05
N ASP A 171 8.53 -10.03 2.84
CA ASP A 171 9.01 -11.06 3.75
C ASP A 171 8.01 -12.20 3.92
N GLY A 172 8.54 -13.43 3.95
CA GLY A 172 7.77 -14.66 4.15
C GLY A 172 7.33 -14.87 5.59
N LEU A 173 6.52 -15.93 5.81
CA LEU A 173 6.01 -16.31 7.13
C LEU A 173 7.13 -16.51 8.15
N GLY A 174 8.19 -17.27 7.83
CA GLY A 174 9.30 -17.60 8.72
C GLY A 174 10.47 -16.61 8.71
N ALA A 175 10.30 -15.39 8.21
CA ALA A 175 11.37 -14.39 8.16
C ALA A 175 11.80 -13.94 9.57
N ARG A 176 13.10 -14.07 9.89
CA ARG A 176 13.67 -13.71 11.18
C ARG A 176 14.19 -12.29 11.20
N LEU A 177 13.27 -11.35 11.16
CA LEU A 177 13.55 -9.92 11.15
C LEU A 177 13.75 -9.37 12.57
N PRO A 178 14.49 -8.25 12.73
CA PRO A 178 14.49 -7.53 13.99
C PRO A 178 13.10 -6.95 14.29
N ASP A 179 12.81 -6.73 15.57
CA ASP A 179 11.57 -6.05 15.98
C ASP A 179 11.58 -4.59 15.50
N PHE A 180 10.96 -4.35 14.36
CA PHE A 180 10.83 -3.03 13.74
C PHE A 180 9.94 -2.07 14.55
N ASN A 181 9.02 -2.60 15.39
CA ASN A 181 8.12 -1.77 16.20
C ASN A 181 8.87 -0.81 17.12
N ARG A 182 10.11 -1.18 17.52
CA ARG A 182 11.00 -0.33 18.34
C ARG A 182 11.51 0.92 17.63
N PHE A 183 11.37 0.97 16.31
CA PHE A 183 11.92 2.02 15.45
C PHE A 183 10.83 2.77 14.69
N ILE A 184 9.56 2.53 15.01
CA ILE A 184 8.42 3.29 14.50
C ILE A 184 8.02 4.29 15.59
N GLY A 185 8.19 5.58 15.29
CA GLY A 185 7.79 6.67 16.18
C GLY A 185 6.26 6.77 16.31
N ALA A 186 5.79 7.53 17.29
CA ALA A 186 4.36 7.75 17.51
C ALA A 186 3.64 8.41 16.31
N ASP A 187 4.39 9.09 15.45
CA ASP A 187 3.92 9.69 14.19
C ASP A 187 3.94 8.72 13.00
N GLY A 188 4.31 7.45 13.21
CA GLY A 188 4.44 6.41 12.19
C GLY A 188 5.73 6.49 11.35
N ARG A 189 6.63 7.44 11.65
CA ARG A 189 7.90 7.55 10.93
C ARG A 189 8.89 6.51 11.42
N PHE A 190 9.60 5.92 10.45
CA PHE A 190 10.66 4.97 10.76
C PHE A 190 11.95 5.71 11.14
N GLU A 191 12.47 5.44 12.33
CA GLU A 191 13.69 6.03 12.88
C GLU A 191 14.95 5.36 12.30
N LEU A 192 15.21 5.61 11.00
CA LEU A 192 16.27 4.93 10.23
C LEU A 192 17.64 4.99 10.91
N ALA A 193 18.05 6.14 11.43
CA ALA A 193 19.38 6.29 12.05
C ALA A 193 19.51 5.37 13.28
N ARG A 194 18.48 5.30 14.12
CA ARG A 194 18.43 4.44 15.30
C ARG A 194 18.40 2.96 14.92
N PHE A 195 17.68 2.60 13.87
CA PHE A 195 17.64 1.25 13.32
C PHE A 195 19.00 0.83 12.76
N VAL A 196 19.66 1.68 11.95
CA VAL A 196 20.98 1.40 11.38
C VAL A 196 22.00 1.18 12.50
N LEU A 197 22.04 2.04 13.51
CA LEU A 197 22.94 1.88 14.66
C LEU A 197 22.66 0.57 15.41
N PHE A 198 21.40 0.19 15.58
CA PHE A 198 21.01 -1.08 16.19
C PHE A 198 21.51 -2.29 15.39
N VAL A 199 21.38 -2.25 14.07
CA VAL A 199 21.76 -3.36 13.16
C VAL A 199 23.28 -3.48 13.01
N LEU A 200 24.00 -2.37 12.97
CA LEU A 200 25.47 -2.36 12.83
C LEU A 200 26.18 -3.24 13.84
N VAL A 201 25.71 -3.23 15.08
CA VAL A 201 26.30 -4.05 16.17
C VAL A 201 25.66 -5.44 16.29
N ARG A 202 24.84 -5.86 15.33
CA ARG A 202 24.11 -7.14 15.33
C ARG A 202 24.17 -7.87 14.00
N PRO A 203 25.33 -8.41 13.61
CA PRO A 203 25.54 -9.02 12.29
C PRO A 203 24.61 -10.21 12.00
N LYS A 204 24.01 -10.81 13.02
CA LYS A 204 23.03 -11.90 12.86
C LYS A 204 21.80 -11.52 12.02
N TYR A 205 21.46 -10.22 11.92
CA TYR A 205 20.32 -9.75 11.13
C TYR A 205 20.71 -9.36 9.69
N TRP A 206 22.00 -9.20 9.39
CA TRP A 206 22.42 -8.70 8.08
C TRP A 206 21.96 -9.54 6.89
N PRO A 207 22.11 -10.88 6.90
CA PRO A 207 21.68 -11.68 5.75
C PRO A 207 20.19 -11.54 5.47
N GLU A 208 19.36 -11.53 6.52
CA GLU A 208 17.92 -11.43 6.39
C GLU A 208 17.46 -10.04 5.92
N LEU A 209 18.10 -8.98 6.44
CA LEU A 209 17.82 -7.61 6.01
C LEU A 209 18.23 -7.32 4.56
N ILE A 210 19.38 -7.88 4.12
CA ILE A 210 19.81 -7.79 2.71
C ILE A 210 18.77 -8.49 1.82
N ARG A 211 18.36 -9.71 2.19
CA ARG A 211 17.34 -10.48 1.45
C ARG A 211 16.01 -9.74 1.42
N MET A 212 15.56 -9.18 2.55
CA MET A 212 14.35 -8.36 2.62
C MET A 212 14.45 -7.14 1.71
N GLY A 213 15.60 -6.45 1.66
CA GLY A 213 15.83 -5.32 0.77
C GLY A 213 15.71 -5.70 -0.72
N GLU A 214 16.29 -6.84 -1.13
CA GLU A 214 16.17 -7.36 -2.49
C GLU A 214 14.72 -7.76 -2.82
N ASN A 215 14.05 -8.43 -1.89
CA ASN A 215 12.65 -8.81 -2.03
C ASN A 215 11.73 -7.59 -2.15
N SER A 216 11.95 -6.59 -1.30
CA SER A 216 11.20 -5.33 -1.33
C SER A 216 11.37 -4.60 -2.68
N ARG A 217 12.59 -4.61 -3.25
CA ARG A 217 12.83 -4.05 -4.58
C ARG A 217 12.05 -4.82 -5.66
N LYS A 218 12.13 -6.15 -5.67
CA LYS A 218 11.36 -7.01 -6.61
C LYS A 218 9.85 -6.78 -6.45
N ALA A 219 9.38 -6.75 -5.21
CA ALA A 219 7.98 -6.48 -4.89
C ALA A 219 7.52 -5.12 -5.42
N SER A 220 8.32 -4.05 -5.25
CA SER A 220 7.99 -2.73 -5.78
C SER A 220 7.92 -2.69 -7.32
N GLU A 221 8.83 -3.39 -8.00
CA GLU A 221 8.81 -3.53 -9.46
C GLU A 221 7.57 -4.29 -9.93
N ALA A 222 7.23 -5.40 -9.25
CA ALA A 222 6.06 -6.20 -9.55
C ALA A 222 4.74 -5.42 -9.30
N MET A 223 4.67 -4.66 -8.19
CA MET A 223 3.51 -3.80 -7.90
C MET A 223 3.33 -2.70 -8.94
N ALA A 224 4.43 -2.05 -9.37
CA ALA A 224 4.35 -0.99 -10.39
C ALA A 224 3.83 -1.55 -11.71
N LYS A 225 4.29 -2.75 -12.11
CA LYS A 225 3.78 -3.46 -13.29
C LYS A 225 2.28 -3.78 -13.15
N ALA A 226 1.87 -4.38 -12.02
CA ALA A 226 0.47 -4.74 -11.77
C ALA A 226 -0.46 -3.50 -11.78
N LEU A 227 0.00 -2.37 -11.25
CA LEU A 227 -0.76 -1.12 -11.30
C LEU A 227 -0.89 -0.59 -12.73
N SER A 228 0.21 -0.60 -13.51
CA SER A 228 0.17 -0.15 -14.91
C SER A 228 -0.80 -1.00 -15.74
N GLU A 229 -0.72 -2.33 -15.62
CA GLU A 229 -1.64 -3.25 -16.31
C GLU A 229 -3.11 -3.01 -15.92
N PHE A 230 -3.37 -2.72 -14.64
CA PHE A 230 -4.71 -2.40 -14.17
C PHE A 230 -5.25 -1.11 -14.79
N LEU A 231 -4.43 -0.05 -14.83
CA LEU A 231 -4.82 1.24 -15.38
C LEU A 231 -5.05 1.17 -16.90
N GLU A 232 -4.15 0.51 -17.64
CA GLU A 232 -4.30 0.28 -19.09
C GLU A 232 -5.56 -0.53 -19.43
N GLY A 233 -5.89 -1.56 -18.63
CA GLY A 233 -7.09 -2.37 -18.79
C GLY A 233 -8.39 -1.55 -18.61
N ARG A 234 -8.40 -0.55 -17.77
CA ARG A 234 -9.56 0.35 -17.58
C ARG A 234 -9.74 1.30 -18.74
N GLU A 235 -8.67 1.88 -19.26
CA GLU A 235 -8.74 2.78 -20.43
C GLU A 235 -9.25 2.03 -21.67
N GLY A 236 -8.87 0.77 -21.86
CA GLY A 236 -9.36 -0.10 -22.94
C GLY A 236 -10.86 -0.37 -22.85
N THR A 237 -11.38 -0.63 -21.65
CA THR A 237 -12.81 -0.93 -21.44
C THR A 237 -13.69 0.32 -21.65
N GLU A 238 -13.20 1.51 -21.30
CA GLU A 238 -13.93 2.77 -21.54
C GLU A 238 -13.98 3.15 -23.02
N SER A 239 -13.00 2.71 -23.83
CA SER A 239 -12.98 2.95 -25.28
C SER A 239 -13.88 2.01 -26.08
N GLU A 240 -14.19 0.80 -25.58
CA GLU A 240 -15.08 -0.17 -26.25
C GLU A 240 -16.59 0.11 -26.00
N VAL A 241 -16.93 0.93 -25.03
CA VAL A 241 -18.33 1.32 -24.71
C VAL A 241 -18.77 2.58 -25.47
N ARG A 242 -17.92 3.12 -26.34
CA ARG A 242 -18.23 4.21 -27.28
C ARG A 242 -18.54 3.67 -28.66
#